data_6eec548dd4a6e5c49b3d488a42b49cd1
#
_entry.id   6eec548dd4a6e5c49b3d488a42b49cd1
#
_cell.length_a   1.000
_cell.length_b   1.000
_cell.length_c   1.000
_cell.angle_alpha   90.00
_cell.angle_beta   90.00
_cell.angle_gamma   90.00
#
_symmetry.space_group_name_H-M   'P 1'
#
loop_
_entity.id
_entity.type
_entity.pdbx_description
1 polymer ?
#
loop_
_entity_poly.entity_id
_entity_poly.type
_entity_poly.pdbx_seq_one_letter_code
_entity_poly.pdbx_strand_id
1 'polypeptide(L)'
;RSEGCVHYALLKRRIWTTFGWNLRLSGEINPRSLANFPMQANGSEMLRLALILMSREKIDVCAPVHDAVLVEASLREIDEVVEHSKDLMAKASRIVLGGFELKSEANVIRFPNRFEDSERGVEFWEEVNSILYEIRANELSLKNEP
;
A
#
# COMPACT_ATOMS: atom_id res chain seq x y z
N ARG A 1 3.08 -25.86 -6.66
CA ARG A 1 4.07 -24.80 -7.01
C ARG A 1 4.89 -24.36 -5.79
N SER A 2 4.27 -24.18 -4.61
CA SER A 2 4.97 -23.74 -3.39
C SER A 2 6.04 -24.74 -2.91
N GLU A 3 5.75 -26.05 -2.92
CA GLU A 3 6.71 -27.09 -2.53
C GLU A 3 7.94 -27.13 -3.43
N GLY A 4 7.77 -27.02 -4.73
CA GLY A 4 8.88 -26.97 -5.68
C GLY A 4 9.77 -25.72 -5.48
N CYS A 5 9.16 -24.59 -5.13
CA CYS A 5 9.87 -23.37 -4.80
C CYS A 5 10.69 -23.51 -3.51
N VAL A 6 10.11 -24.11 -2.48
CA VAL A 6 10.81 -24.41 -1.21
C VAL A 6 11.99 -25.34 -1.45
N HIS A 7 11.77 -26.44 -2.17
CA HIS A 7 12.83 -27.41 -2.48
C HIS A 7 13.99 -26.76 -3.26
N TYR A 8 13.67 -25.98 -4.29
CA TYR A 8 14.67 -25.24 -5.06
C TYR A 8 15.46 -24.26 -4.19
N ALA A 9 14.74 -23.47 -3.37
CA ALA A 9 15.35 -22.48 -2.49
C ALA A 9 16.31 -23.11 -1.46
N LEU A 10 15.90 -24.24 -0.87
CA LEU A 10 16.75 -25.00 0.08
C LEU A 10 17.99 -25.56 -0.62
N LEU A 11 17.85 -26.11 -1.82
CA LEU A 11 18.96 -26.69 -2.58
C LEU A 11 19.96 -25.63 -3.04
N LYS A 12 19.49 -24.50 -3.55
CA LYS A 12 20.32 -23.43 -4.10
C LYS A 12 20.73 -22.37 -3.08
N ARG A 13 20.18 -22.41 -1.87
CA ARG A 13 20.38 -21.41 -0.80
C ARG A 13 20.05 -20.00 -1.23
N ARG A 14 19.19 -19.85 -2.24
CA ARG A 14 18.74 -18.58 -2.78
C ARG A 14 17.47 -18.75 -3.61
N ILE A 15 16.70 -17.67 -3.71
CA ILE A 15 15.50 -17.59 -4.53
C ILE A 15 15.39 -16.18 -5.13
N TRP A 16 14.84 -16.06 -6.33
CA TRP A 16 14.68 -14.80 -7.04
C TRP A 16 13.20 -14.45 -7.22
N THR A 17 12.93 -13.15 -7.25
CA THR A 17 11.67 -12.60 -7.72
C THR A 17 11.62 -12.62 -9.25
N THR A 18 10.44 -12.29 -9.82
CA THR A 18 10.25 -12.17 -11.27
C THR A 18 11.24 -11.18 -11.91
N PHE A 19 11.57 -10.08 -11.22
CA PHE A 19 12.51 -9.07 -11.73
C PHE A 19 13.95 -9.23 -11.22
N GLY A 20 14.27 -10.41 -10.66
CA GLY A 20 15.66 -10.78 -10.36
C GLY A 20 16.17 -10.34 -8.97
N TRP A 21 15.32 -9.90 -8.06
CA TRP A 21 15.72 -9.71 -6.67
C TRP A 21 16.11 -11.03 -6.04
N ASN A 22 17.25 -11.04 -5.37
CA ASN A 22 17.83 -12.25 -4.82
C ASN A 22 17.70 -12.26 -3.30
N LEU A 23 16.91 -13.20 -2.78
CA LEU A 23 16.90 -13.56 -1.36
C LEU A 23 17.94 -14.68 -1.12
N ARG A 24 18.98 -14.38 -0.35
CA ARG A 24 19.96 -15.37 0.11
C ARG A 24 19.52 -15.99 1.43
N LEU A 25 19.60 -17.30 1.52
CA LEU A 25 19.20 -18.05 2.70
C LEU A 25 20.42 -18.38 3.57
N SER A 26 20.46 -17.81 4.77
CA SER A 26 21.51 -18.05 5.78
C SER A 26 20.87 -18.55 7.07
N GLY A 27 21.60 -19.39 7.80
CA GLY A 27 21.16 -19.93 9.10
C GLY A 27 20.00 -20.92 9.00
N GLU A 28 19.19 -20.96 10.05
CA GLU A 28 18.00 -21.78 10.14
C GLU A 28 16.88 -21.20 9.30
N ILE A 29 16.29 -22.00 8.43
CA ILE A 29 15.33 -21.54 7.42
C ILE A 29 13.94 -22.00 7.81
N ASN A 30 13.00 -21.07 7.91
CA ASN A 30 11.59 -21.38 8.12
C ASN A 30 10.93 -21.78 6.78
N PRO A 31 10.52 -23.05 6.59
CA PRO A 31 9.91 -23.51 5.33
C PRO A 31 8.61 -22.77 5.00
N ARG A 32 7.84 -22.34 6.02
CA ARG A 32 6.58 -21.60 5.83
C ARG A 32 6.84 -20.23 5.21
N SER A 33 7.88 -19.53 5.62
CA SER A 33 8.31 -18.27 5.02
C SER A 33 8.72 -18.45 3.57
N LEU A 34 9.45 -19.50 3.24
CA LEU A 34 9.81 -19.81 1.85
C LEU A 34 8.60 -20.14 0.97
N ALA A 35 7.62 -20.86 1.51
CA ALA A 35 6.39 -21.19 0.78
C ALA A 35 5.58 -19.91 0.44
N ASN A 36 5.58 -18.92 1.32
CA ASN A 36 4.89 -17.64 1.13
C ASN A 36 5.68 -16.64 0.27
N PHE A 37 7.00 -16.81 0.15
CA PHE A 37 7.87 -15.87 -0.55
C PHE A 37 7.41 -15.55 -1.97
N PRO A 38 7.04 -16.52 -2.84
CA PRO A 38 6.60 -16.21 -4.20
C PRO A 38 5.38 -15.29 -4.25
N MET A 39 4.43 -15.45 -3.31
CA MET A 39 3.23 -14.62 -3.23
C MET A 39 3.59 -13.20 -2.79
N GLN A 40 4.34 -13.06 -1.70
CA GLN A 40 4.77 -11.78 -1.16
C GLN A 40 5.68 -11.03 -2.14
N ALA A 41 6.61 -11.75 -2.76
CA ALA A 41 7.53 -11.17 -3.73
C ALA A 41 6.81 -10.65 -4.98
N ASN A 42 5.88 -11.42 -5.55
CA ASN A 42 5.10 -10.98 -6.70
C ASN A 42 4.20 -9.78 -6.33
N GLY A 43 3.57 -9.77 -5.16
CA GLY A 43 2.81 -8.62 -4.67
C GLY A 43 3.66 -7.36 -4.59
N SER A 44 4.86 -7.46 -4.02
CA SER A 44 5.81 -6.36 -3.92
C SER A 44 6.29 -5.85 -5.29
N GLU A 45 6.54 -6.76 -6.25
CA GLU A 45 6.95 -6.39 -7.61
C GLU A 45 5.80 -5.72 -8.38
N MET A 46 4.57 -6.20 -8.21
CA MET A 46 3.38 -5.58 -8.82
C MET A 46 3.17 -4.16 -8.30
N LEU A 47 3.23 -3.97 -6.97
CA LEU A 47 3.06 -2.65 -6.37
C LEU A 47 4.15 -1.68 -6.85
N ARG A 48 5.42 -2.12 -6.83
CA ARG A 48 6.54 -1.30 -7.32
C ARG A 48 6.37 -0.89 -8.77
N LEU A 49 5.97 -1.83 -9.63
CA LEU A 49 5.73 -1.54 -11.05
C LEU A 49 4.54 -0.61 -11.24
N ALA A 50 3.45 -0.80 -10.49
CA ALA A 50 2.29 0.09 -10.51
C ALA A 50 2.68 1.53 -10.15
N LEU A 51 3.46 1.72 -9.08
CA LEU A 51 3.97 3.04 -8.67
C LEU A 51 4.82 3.71 -9.76
N ILE A 52 5.68 2.93 -10.43
CA ILE A 52 6.48 3.45 -11.56
C ILE A 52 5.58 3.88 -12.71
N LEU A 53 4.56 3.08 -13.04
CA LEU A 53 3.61 3.41 -14.10
C LEU A 53 2.79 4.66 -13.75
N MET A 54 2.25 4.74 -12.54
CA MET A 54 1.51 5.91 -12.04
C MET A 54 2.37 7.18 -12.07
N SER A 55 3.62 7.10 -11.63
CA SER A 55 4.55 8.23 -11.67
C SER A 55 4.83 8.70 -13.10
N ARG A 56 4.95 7.78 -14.08
CA ARG A 56 5.13 8.14 -15.49
C ARG A 56 3.92 8.82 -16.11
N GLU A 57 2.73 8.43 -15.69
CA GLU A 57 1.45 9.02 -16.10
C GLU A 57 1.09 10.26 -15.28
N LYS A 58 2.00 10.72 -14.40
CA LYS A 58 1.86 11.92 -13.55
C LYS A 58 0.65 11.85 -12.60
N ILE A 59 0.31 10.66 -12.13
CA ILE A 59 -0.66 10.50 -11.05
C ILE A 59 0.02 10.89 -9.75
N ASP A 60 -0.64 11.74 -8.95
CA ASP A 60 -0.14 12.20 -7.66
C ASP A 60 -0.29 11.10 -6.61
N VAL A 61 0.76 10.31 -6.47
CA VAL A 61 0.86 9.23 -5.48
C VAL A 61 1.36 9.80 -4.17
N CYS A 62 0.53 9.77 -3.13
CA CYS A 62 0.88 10.24 -1.79
C CYS A 62 1.71 9.22 -1.01
N ALA A 63 1.28 7.95 -1.01
CA ALA A 63 1.98 6.88 -0.31
C ALA A 63 1.59 5.48 -0.80
N PRO A 64 2.52 4.50 -0.80
CA PRO A 64 2.17 3.09 -0.76
C PRO A 64 1.79 2.69 0.68
N VAL A 65 0.72 1.91 0.82
CA VAL A 65 0.23 1.42 2.12
C VAL A 65 -0.02 -0.07 2.01
N HIS A 66 0.90 -0.90 2.51
CA HIS A 66 0.88 -2.36 2.35
C HIS A 66 0.79 -2.81 0.89
N ASP A 67 -0.36 -3.27 0.45
CA ASP A 67 -0.67 -3.73 -0.91
C ASP A 67 -1.55 -2.71 -1.68
N ALA A 68 -1.78 -1.55 -1.10
CA ALA A 68 -2.56 -0.46 -1.66
C ALA A 68 -1.71 0.78 -1.99
N VAL A 69 -2.31 1.71 -2.72
CA VAL A 69 -1.70 3.00 -3.06
C VAL A 69 -2.69 4.11 -2.69
N LEU A 70 -2.20 5.10 -1.96
CA LEU A 70 -2.95 6.34 -1.72
C LEU A 70 -2.62 7.33 -2.83
N VAL A 71 -3.65 7.80 -3.51
CA VAL A 71 -3.57 8.79 -4.60
C VAL A 71 -4.40 10.01 -4.26
N GLU A 72 -3.98 11.17 -4.71
CA GLU A 72 -4.70 12.43 -4.59
C GLU A 72 -5.05 12.98 -5.97
N ALA A 73 -6.23 13.57 -6.09
CA ALA A 73 -6.65 14.26 -7.30
C ALA A 73 -7.66 15.37 -7.00
N SER A 74 -7.85 16.28 -7.94
CA SER A 74 -8.91 17.27 -7.84
C SER A 74 -10.30 16.60 -7.84
N LEU A 75 -11.32 17.23 -7.20
CA LEU A 75 -12.69 16.71 -7.18
C LEU A 75 -13.30 16.50 -8.58
N ARG A 76 -12.76 17.18 -9.59
CA ARG A 76 -13.23 17.05 -10.97
C ARG A 76 -12.65 15.86 -11.69
N GLU A 77 -11.45 15.44 -11.31
CA GLU A 77 -10.65 14.41 -11.99
C GLU A 77 -10.60 13.11 -11.23
N ILE A 78 -11.07 13.09 -9.97
CA ILE A 78 -10.89 11.96 -9.06
C ILE A 78 -11.38 10.62 -9.64
N ASP A 79 -12.54 10.63 -10.32
CA ASP A 79 -13.11 9.40 -10.88
C ASP A 79 -12.26 8.86 -12.05
N GLU A 80 -11.76 9.75 -12.91
CA GLU A 80 -10.87 9.39 -14.01
C GLU A 80 -9.52 8.87 -13.49
N VAL A 81 -8.94 9.57 -12.51
CA VAL A 81 -7.67 9.16 -11.88
C VAL A 81 -7.81 7.82 -11.16
N VAL A 82 -8.94 7.53 -10.52
CA VAL A 82 -9.21 6.23 -9.88
C VAL A 82 -9.22 5.11 -10.92
N GLU A 83 -9.99 5.25 -12.00
CA GLU A 83 -10.06 4.21 -13.03
C GLU A 83 -8.71 4.03 -13.74
N HIS A 84 -8.02 5.12 -14.04
CA HIS A 84 -6.68 5.05 -14.62
C HIS A 84 -5.67 4.34 -13.68
N SER A 85 -5.72 4.65 -12.38
CA SER A 85 -4.87 3.98 -11.38
C SER A 85 -5.14 2.48 -11.30
N LYS A 86 -6.41 2.05 -11.35
CA LYS A 86 -6.80 0.64 -11.39
C LYS A 86 -6.28 -0.06 -12.65
N ASP A 87 -6.34 0.59 -13.80
CA ASP A 87 -5.82 0.06 -15.07
C ASP A 87 -4.30 -0.12 -15.00
N LEU A 88 -3.57 0.80 -14.39
CA LEU A 88 -2.12 0.71 -14.21
C LEU A 88 -1.75 -0.41 -13.22
N MET A 89 -2.51 -0.62 -12.16
CA MET A 89 -2.35 -1.76 -11.25
C MET A 89 -2.63 -3.09 -11.96
N ALA A 90 -3.69 -3.17 -12.75
CA ALA A 90 -4.01 -4.33 -13.57
C ALA A 90 -2.90 -4.61 -14.60
N LYS A 91 -2.38 -3.58 -15.26
CA LYS A 91 -1.24 -3.68 -16.18
C LYS A 91 0.02 -4.22 -15.48
N ALA A 92 0.32 -3.72 -14.29
CA ALA A 92 1.45 -4.20 -13.50
C ALA A 92 1.30 -5.68 -13.14
N SER A 93 0.09 -6.11 -12.75
CA SER A 93 -0.18 -7.53 -12.44
C SER A 93 0.01 -8.42 -13.67
N ARG A 94 -0.48 -8.03 -14.84
CA ARG A 94 -0.28 -8.78 -16.09
C ARG A 94 1.19 -8.99 -16.42
N ILE A 95 2.02 -7.94 -16.23
CA ILE A 95 3.45 -8.02 -16.52
C ILE A 95 4.15 -9.00 -15.54
N VAL A 96 3.89 -8.87 -14.24
CA VAL A 96 4.55 -9.71 -13.22
C VAL A 96 4.06 -11.16 -13.24
N LEU A 97 2.77 -11.36 -13.53
CA LEU A 97 2.13 -12.69 -13.49
C LEU A 97 2.03 -13.38 -14.87
N GLY A 98 2.75 -12.88 -15.89
CA GLY A 98 2.79 -13.51 -17.20
C GLY A 98 1.44 -13.51 -17.93
N GLY A 99 0.69 -12.42 -17.82
CA GLY A 99 -0.60 -12.22 -18.48
C GLY A 99 -1.83 -12.35 -17.57
N PHE A 100 -1.67 -12.86 -16.34
CA PHE A 100 -2.79 -12.93 -15.40
C PHE A 100 -3.08 -11.56 -14.79
N GLU A 101 -4.35 -11.15 -14.88
CA GLU A 101 -4.80 -9.85 -14.38
C GLU A 101 -5.44 -9.97 -12.99
N LEU A 102 -4.99 -9.14 -12.07
CA LEU A 102 -5.64 -8.92 -10.78
C LEU A 102 -6.46 -7.64 -10.84
N LYS A 103 -7.66 -7.70 -10.30
CA LYS A 103 -8.51 -6.52 -10.10
C LYS A 103 -8.19 -5.86 -8.78
N SER A 104 -8.26 -4.53 -8.75
CA SER A 104 -8.14 -3.71 -7.55
C SER A 104 -9.46 -3.00 -7.29
N GLU A 105 -9.75 -2.77 -6.01
CA GLU A 105 -10.86 -1.96 -5.55
C GLU A 105 -10.36 -0.59 -5.12
N ALA A 106 -11.21 0.42 -5.15
CA ALA A 106 -10.89 1.76 -4.72
C ALA A 106 -11.90 2.25 -3.68
N ASN A 107 -11.39 2.86 -2.62
CA ASN A 107 -12.19 3.62 -1.68
C ASN A 107 -11.97 5.11 -1.96
N VAL A 108 -13.01 5.82 -2.35
CA VAL A 108 -12.93 7.23 -2.75
C VAL A 108 -13.54 8.12 -1.67
N ILE A 109 -12.69 9.00 -1.13
CA ILE A 109 -13.08 9.96 -0.11
C ILE A 109 -13.02 11.36 -0.72
N ARG A 110 -14.14 12.06 -0.75
CA ARG A 110 -14.24 13.39 -1.34
C ARG A 110 -14.36 14.47 -0.27
N PHE A 111 -13.58 15.53 -0.44
CA PHE A 111 -13.74 16.71 0.42
C PHE A 111 -15.22 17.21 0.42
N PRO A 112 -15.79 17.57 1.60
CA PRO A 112 -15.11 17.82 2.88
C PRO A 112 -14.92 16.59 3.77
N ASN A 113 -15.34 15.40 3.34
CA ASN A 113 -15.19 14.18 4.12
C ASN A 113 -13.71 13.83 4.30
N ARG A 114 -13.41 13.10 5.36
CA ARG A 114 -12.08 12.57 5.68
C ARG A 114 -12.12 11.06 5.79
N PHE A 115 -10.98 10.44 5.66
CA PHE A 115 -10.86 9.02 5.98
C PHE A 115 -11.13 8.82 7.47
N GLU A 116 -12.06 7.94 7.77
CA GLU A 116 -12.36 7.49 9.13
C GLU A 116 -12.31 5.96 9.15
N ASP A 117 -11.55 5.40 10.08
CA ASP A 117 -11.61 3.99 10.40
C ASP A 117 -12.79 3.78 11.35
N SER A 118 -13.94 3.43 10.79
CA SER A 118 -15.20 3.25 11.55
C SER A 118 -15.16 2.12 12.58
N GLU A 119 -14.18 1.19 12.48
CA GLU A 119 -14.10 0.05 13.38
C GLU A 119 -13.19 0.30 14.58
N ARG A 120 -12.10 1.07 14.42
CA ARG A 120 -11.06 1.21 15.43
C ARG A 120 -10.64 2.65 15.71
N GLY A 121 -10.92 3.56 14.80
CA GLY A 121 -10.38 4.91 14.82
C GLY A 121 -11.31 5.97 15.43
N VAL A 122 -12.61 5.75 15.47
CA VAL A 122 -13.60 6.76 15.88
C VAL A 122 -13.37 7.20 17.32
N GLU A 123 -13.37 6.27 18.27
CA GLU A 123 -13.20 6.59 19.71
C GLU A 123 -11.85 7.28 19.96
N PHE A 124 -10.78 6.76 19.37
CA PHE A 124 -9.44 7.36 19.49
C PHE A 124 -9.39 8.77 18.90
N TRP A 125 -10.06 9.00 17.75
CA TRP A 125 -10.11 10.30 17.10
C TRP A 125 -10.93 11.32 17.90
N GLU A 126 -12.01 10.89 18.53
CA GLU A 126 -12.81 11.72 19.44
C GLU A 126 -11.98 12.14 20.67
N GLU A 127 -11.22 11.22 21.27
CA GLU A 127 -10.31 11.52 22.37
C GLU A 127 -9.22 12.53 21.96
N VAL A 128 -8.58 12.31 20.83
CA VAL A 128 -7.56 13.24 20.28
C VAL A 128 -8.15 14.64 20.06
N ASN A 129 -9.34 14.72 19.48
CA ASN A 129 -10.00 16.02 19.28
C ASN A 129 -10.37 16.70 20.59
N SER A 130 -10.87 15.95 21.59
CA SER A 130 -11.15 16.50 22.91
C SER A 130 -9.92 17.14 23.55
N ILE A 131 -8.79 16.42 23.53
CA ILE A 131 -7.51 16.94 24.06
C ILE A 131 -7.05 18.20 23.29
N LEU A 132 -7.19 18.21 21.98
CA LEU A 132 -6.83 19.37 21.15
C LEU A 132 -7.71 20.59 21.47
N TYR A 133 -9.00 20.39 21.72
CA TYR A 133 -9.90 21.48 22.14
C TYR A 133 -9.52 22.05 23.50
N GLU A 134 -9.19 21.20 24.46
CA GLU A 134 -8.74 21.62 25.80
C GLU A 134 -7.43 22.44 25.74
N ILE A 135 -6.45 21.97 24.97
CA ILE A 135 -5.17 22.68 24.77
C ILE A 135 -5.43 24.07 24.16
N ARG A 136 -6.23 24.14 23.10
CA ARG A 136 -6.55 25.42 22.45
C ARG A 136 -7.29 26.39 23.36
N ALA A 137 -8.23 25.87 24.17
CA ALA A 137 -8.95 26.69 25.15
C ALA A 137 -8.02 27.27 26.20
N ASN A 138 -7.09 26.46 26.71
CA ASN A 138 -6.08 26.89 27.68
C ASN A 138 -5.10 27.94 27.08
N GLU A 139 -4.65 27.76 25.84
CA GLU A 139 -3.80 28.74 25.16
C GLU A 139 -4.50 30.08 24.93
N LEU A 140 -5.80 30.08 24.66
CA LEU A 140 -6.58 31.30 24.50
C LEU A 140 -6.82 32.02 25.82
N SER A 141 -7.02 31.28 26.92
CA SER A 141 -7.16 31.90 28.25
C SER A 141 -5.86 32.54 28.72
N LEU A 142 -4.71 31.92 28.48
CA LEU A 142 -3.37 32.46 28.83
C LEU A 142 -3.02 33.72 28.03
N LYS A 143 -3.52 33.89 26.81
CA LYS A 143 -3.32 35.08 25.97
C LYS A 143 -4.21 36.25 26.36
N ASN A 144 -5.26 36.02 27.14
CA ASN A 144 -6.22 37.02 27.56
C ASN A 144 -6.05 37.44 29.04
N GLU A 145 -5.02 36.94 29.73
CA GLU A 145 -4.64 37.46 31.04
C GLU A 145 -3.85 38.78 30.87
N PRO A 146 -4.25 39.87 31.57
CA PRO A 146 -3.73 41.22 31.38
C PRO A 146 -2.27 41.38 31.87
#